data_d0418136df78645a8d7bf0ce8ccf73d2
#
_entry.id   d0418136df78645a8d7bf0ce8ccf73d2
#
_cell.length_a   1.000
_cell.length_b   1.000
_cell.length_c   1.000
_cell.angle_alpha   90.00
_cell.angle_beta   90.00
_cell.angle_gamma   90.00
#
_symmetry.space_group_name_H-M   'P 1'
#
loop_
_entity.id
_entity.type
_entity.pdbx_description
1 polymer ?
#
loop_
_entity_poly.entity_id
_entity_poly.type
_entity_poly.pdbx_seq_one_letter_code
_entity_poly.pdbx_strand_id
1 'polypeptide(L)'
;SVTLLDRLRERARQLRQQMGEEELLALAAADFTEARARGPGWQFDASGTAIVQPGLRAGYRRFRKRLAEARKAPEGEGVHDWRKAAKVWWYHMRLYERTAPAIMENLCIRLDELGETLGDHHNLMVLSDWIVSTRAPGDSSADTLLSIIAEQQAALSEKAFILGRQFAAEPPSGAARRFDAYWQLLG
;
A
#
# COMPACT_ATOMS: atom_id res chain seq x y z
N SER A 1 -17.60 -25.41 24.26
CA SER A 1 -17.68 -24.11 23.54
C SER A 1 -16.47 -23.95 22.66
N VAL A 2 -16.67 -23.77 21.37
CA VAL A 2 -15.58 -23.41 20.42
C VAL A 2 -15.26 -21.94 20.66
N THR A 3 -14.02 -21.63 21.03
CA THR A 3 -13.60 -20.25 21.27
C THR A 3 -13.44 -19.45 19.98
N LEU A 4 -13.48 -18.12 20.06
CA LEU A 4 -13.19 -17.25 18.89
C LEU A 4 -11.81 -17.57 18.30
N LEU A 5 -10.82 -17.87 19.15
CA LEU A 5 -9.47 -18.25 18.72
C LEU A 5 -9.47 -19.55 17.93
N ASP A 6 -10.27 -20.56 18.31
CA ASP A 6 -10.37 -21.82 17.58
C ASP A 6 -11.00 -21.60 16.20
N ARG A 7 -12.00 -20.72 16.11
CA ARG A 7 -12.63 -20.32 14.83
C ARG A 7 -11.66 -19.59 13.91
N LEU A 8 -10.85 -18.69 14.44
CA LEU A 8 -9.80 -17.99 13.69
C LEU A 8 -8.74 -18.95 13.18
N ARG A 9 -8.27 -19.89 13.98
CA ARG A 9 -7.30 -20.92 13.59
C ARG A 9 -7.85 -21.83 12.50
N GLU A 10 -9.10 -22.23 12.63
CA GLU A 10 -9.77 -23.07 11.62
C GLU A 10 -9.92 -22.30 10.31
N ARG A 11 -10.36 -21.02 10.35
CA ARG A 11 -10.44 -20.18 9.16
C ARG A 11 -9.10 -19.99 8.47
N ALA A 12 -8.03 -19.78 9.23
CA ALA A 12 -6.68 -19.66 8.69
C ALA A 12 -6.22 -20.96 8.00
N ARG A 13 -6.56 -22.14 8.57
CA ARG A 13 -6.29 -23.43 7.94
C ARG A 13 -7.05 -23.61 6.62
N GLN A 14 -8.35 -23.31 6.61
CA GLN A 14 -9.19 -23.41 5.41
C GLN A 14 -8.69 -22.49 4.29
N LEU A 15 -8.33 -21.25 4.60
CA LEU A 15 -7.79 -20.32 3.61
C LEU A 15 -6.48 -20.84 3.00
N ARG A 16 -5.55 -21.36 3.82
CA ARG A 16 -4.30 -21.96 3.29
C ARG A 16 -4.56 -23.14 2.37
N GLN A 17 -5.53 -23.99 2.72
CA GLN A 17 -5.90 -25.15 1.88
C GLN A 17 -6.60 -24.75 0.57
N GLN A 18 -7.43 -23.68 0.61
CA GLN A 18 -8.14 -23.19 -0.56
C GLN A 18 -7.25 -22.42 -1.55
N MET A 19 -6.20 -21.79 -1.06
CA MET A 19 -5.37 -20.90 -1.89
C MET A 19 -4.39 -21.64 -2.81
N GLY A 20 -4.18 -22.95 -2.66
CA GLY A 20 -3.26 -23.68 -3.52
C GLY A 20 -1.89 -22.97 -3.63
N GLU A 21 -1.21 -22.75 -2.49
CA GLU A 21 -0.03 -21.85 -2.39
C GLU A 21 0.99 -22.12 -3.48
N GLU A 22 1.26 -23.40 -3.78
CA GLU A 22 2.18 -23.79 -4.86
C GLU A 22 1.69 -23.39 -6.25
N GLU A 23 0.39 -23.52 -6.51
CA GLU A 23 -0.22 -23.12 -7.79
C GLU A 23 -0.18 -21.61 -7.99
N LEU A 24 -0.50 -20.83 -6.95
CA LEU A 24 -0.41 -19.37 -6.99
C LEU A 24 1.02 -18.88 -7.19
N LEU A 25 2.01 -19.52 -6.54
CA LEU A 25 3.42 -19.20 -6.74
C LEU A 25 3.89 -19.55 -8.16
N ALA A 26 3.43 -20.68 -8.71
CA ALA A 26 3.75 -21.06 -10.08
C ALA A 26 3.15 -20.09 -11.11
N LEU A 27 1.89 -19.67 -10.92
CA LEU A 27 1.24 -18.65 -11.76
C LEU A 27 1.99 -17.31 -11.68
N ALA A 28 2.32 -16.85 -10.47
CA ALA A 28 3.08 -15.61 -10.29
C ALA A 28 4.45 -15.67 -10.96
N ALA A 29 5.17 -16.81 -10.84
CA ALA A 29 6.45 -17.01 -11.49
C ALA A 29 6.35 -17.01 -13.02
N ALA A 30 5.28 -17.57 -13.58
CA ALA A 30 4.99 -17.52 -15.02
C ALA A 30 4.72 -16.08 -15.48
N ASP A 31 3.89 -15.31 -14.77
CA ASP A 31 3.59 -13.91 -15.05
C ASP A 31 4.86 -13.04 -15.02
N PHE A 32 5.72 -13.22 -14.02
CA PHE A 32 7.00 -12.51 -13.95
C PHE A 32 7.95 -12.89 -15.08
N THR A 33 7.98 -14.15 -15.48
CA THR A 33 8.80 -14.63 -16.59
C THR A 33 8.33 -14.00 -17.91
N GLU A 34 7.03 -13.98 -18.14
CA GLU A 34 6.45 -13.31 -19.32
C GLU A 34 6.71 -11.81 -19.32
N ALA A 35 6.51 -11.13 -18.18
CA ALA A 35 6.80 -9.70 -18.05
C ALA A 35 8.27 -9.38 -18.35
N ARG A 36 9.20 -10.20 -17.86
CA ARG A 36 10.63 -10.09 -18.12
C ARG A 36 10.96 -10.28 -19.61
N ALA A 37 10.32 -11.25 -20.25
CA ALA A 37 10.54 -11.52 -21.69
C ALA A 37 10.10 -10.36 -22.60
N ARG A 38 9.10 -9.57 -22.18
CA ARG A 38 8.63 -8.39 -22.92
C ARG A 38 9.58 -7.20 -22.83
N GLY A 39 10.38 -7.10 -21.75
CA GLY A 39 11.26 -5.95 -21.50
C GLY A 39 12.20 -5.57 -22.65
N PRO A 40 12.94 -6.52 -23.26
CA PRO A 40 13.83 -6.22 -24.39
C PRO A 40 13.14 -5.65 -25.64
N GLY A 41 11.83 -5.90 -25.79
CA GLY A 41 11.03 -5.39 -26.91
C GLY A 41 10.42 -4.00 -26.67
N TRP A 42 10.61 -3.41 -25.50
CA TRP A 42 10.07 -2.07 -25.23
C TRP A 42 10.81 -1.00 -26.01
N GLN A 43 10.07 -0.24 -26.79
CA GLN A 43 10.58 0.92 -27.52
C GLN A 43 10.05 2.18 -26.84
N PHE A 44 10.93 3.16 -26.65
CA PHE A 44 10.58 4.44 -26.06
C PHE A 44 10.93 5.56 -27.02
N ASP A 45 9.98 6.46 -27.27
CA ASP A 45 10.17 7.65 -28.11
C ASP A 45 10.95 8.77 -27.39
N ALA A 46 11.43 8.51 -26.18
CA ALA A 46 12.12 9.46 -25.33
C ALA A 46 13.28 8.78 -24.59
N SER A 47 14.15 9.56 -23.98
CA SER A 47 15.28 9.09 -23.19
C SER A 47 15.32 9.76 -21.81
N GLY A 48 16.05 9.16 -20.88
CA GLY A 48 16.25 9.73 -19.56
C GLY A 48 14.95 9.93 -18.78
N THR A 49 14.83 11.08 -18.12
CA THR A 49 13.66 11.41 -17.29
C THR A 49 12.36 11.53 -18.06
N ALA A 50 12.42 11.84 -19.34
CA ALA A 50 11.26 12.01 -20.20
C ALA A 50 10.40 10.73 -20.29
N ILE A 51 11.02 9.55 -20.13
CA ILE A 51 10.32 8.26 -20.10
C ILE A 51 9.52 8.09 -18.80
N VAL A 52 10.13 8.38 -17.65
CA VAL A 52 9.59 8.05 -16.33
C VAL A 52 8.76 9.18 -15.70
N GLN A 53 9.02 10.44 -16.07
CA GLN A 53 8.41 11.61 -15.47
C GLN A 53 6.88 11.68 -15.63
N PRO A 54 6.25 11.30 -16.77
CA PRO A 54 4.79 11.28 -16.87
C PRO A 54 4.14 10.31 -15.86
N GLY A 55 4.71 9.10 -15.72
CA GLY A 55 4.28 8.10 -14.75
C GLY A 55 4.47 8.59 -13.32
N LEU A 56 5.62 9.17 -13.00
CA LEU A 56 5.91 9.77 -11.70
C LEU A 56 4.87 10.83 -11.31
N ARG A 57 4.59 11.77 -12.21
CA ARG A 57 3.59 12.82 -12.00
C ARG A 57 2.18 12.26 -11.78
N ALA A 58 1.79 11.29 -12.60
CA ALA A 58 0.49 10.64 -12.48
C ALA A 58 0.35 9.87 -11.16
N GLY A 59 1.38 9.10 -10.78
CA GLY A 59 1.45 8.38 -9.52
C GLY A 59 1.32 9.30 -8.31
N TYR A 60 2.07 10.40 -8.30
CA TYR A 60 2.02 11.37 -7.21
C TYR A 60 0.69 12.11 -7.12
N ARG A 61 0.10 12.53 -8.25
CA ARG A 61 -1.25 13.10 -8.27
C ARG A 61 -2.28 12.13 -7.72
N ARG A 62 -2.19 10.85 -8.12
CA ARG A 62 -3.08 9.80 -7.63
C ARG A 62 -2.92 9.59 -6.13
N PHE A 63 -1.70 9.53 -5.61
CA PHE A 63 -1.40 9.44 -4.18
C PHE A 63 -2.07 10.57 -3.41
N ARG A 64 -1.88 11.82 -3.82
CA ARG A 64 -2.48 13.00 -3.18
C ARG A 64 -4.01 12.99 -3.23
N LYS A 65 -4.57 12.62 -4.39
CA LYS A 65 -6.03 12.53 -4.57
C LYS A 65 -6.63 11.49 -3.63
N ARG A 66 -6.06 10.29 -3.58
CA ARG A 66 -6.54 9.21 -2.72
C ARG A 66 -6.38 9.51 -1.22
N LEU A 67 -5.31 10.18 -0.83
CA LEU A 67 -5.16 10.71 0.54
C LEU A 67 -6.31 11.68 0.88
N ALA A 68 -6.63 12.60 -0.02
CA ALA A 68 -7.70 13.58 0.22
C ALA A 68 -9.09 12.91 0.31
N GLU A 69 -9.33 11.86 -0.47
CA GLU A 69 -10.56 11.05 -0.42
C GLU A 69 -10.62 10.23 0.88
N ALA A 70 -9.55 9.52 1.25
CA ALA A 70 -9.48 8.74 2.49
C ALA A 70 -9.71 9.59 3.74
N ARG A 71 -9.24 10.83 3.75
CA ARG A 71 -9.47 11.76 4.88
C ARG A 71 -10.94 12.17 5.07
N LYS A 72 -11.76 12.06 4.04
CA LYS A 72 -13.21 12.38 4.14
C LYS A 72 -14.00 11.20 4.68
N ALA A 73 -13.52 9.97 4.50
CA ALA A 73 -14.13 8.74 4.95
C ALA A 73 -13.05 7.76 5.44
N PRO A 74 -12.49 8.00 6.64
CA PRO A 74 -11.34 7.24 7.15
C PRO A 74 -11.66 5.77 7.47
N GLU A 75 -12.92 5.41 7.58
CA GLU A 75 -13.40 4.05 7.88
C GLU A 75 -13.83 3.28 6.61
N GLY A 76 -13.70 3.88 5.42
CA GLY A 76 -14.20 3.32 4.17
C GLY A 76 -13.12 2.74 3.25
N GLU A 77 -13.57 2.22 2.10
CA GLU A 77 -12.70 1.73 1.02
C GLU A 77 -11.66 2.75 0.54
N GLY A 78 -11.87 4.05 0.80
CA GLY A 78 -10.95 5.12 0.46
C GLY A 78 -9.54 4.93 1.02
N VAL A 79 -9.41 4.35 2.23
CA VAL A 79 -8.11 4.04 2.85
C VAL A 79 -7.40 2.92 2.08
N HIS A 80 -8.13 1.90 1.66
CA HIS A 80 -7.57 0.81 0.84
C HIS A 80 -7.09 1.31 -0.53
N ASP A 81 -7.85 2.16 -1.19
CA ASP A 81 -7.44 2.79 -2.44
C ASP A 81 -6.23 3.70 -2.29
N TRP A 82 -6.16 4.41 -1.16
CA TRP A 82 -4.98 5.21 -0.85
C TRP A 82 -3.75 4.34 -0.60
N ARG A 83 -3.90 3.20 0.10
CA ARG A 83 -2.81 2.20 0.27
C ARG A 83 -2.24 1.75 -1.08
N LYS A 84 -3.12 1.41 -2.05
CA LYS A 84 -2.67 1.04 -3.40
C LYS A 84 -1.85 2.18 -4.05
N ALA A 85 -2.33 3.41 -3.93
CA ALA A 85 -1.65 4.57 -4.49
C ALA A 85 -0.32 4.88 -3.78
N ALA A 86 -0.24 4.67 -2.46
CA ALA A 86 1.00 4.81 -1.67
C ALA A 86 2.05 3.77 -2.11
N LYS A 87 1.66 2.50 -2.32
CA LYS A 87 2.56 1.46 -2.84
C LYS A 87 3.10 1.80 -4.23
N VAL A 88 2.25 2.27 -5.15
CA VAL A 88 2.71 2.71 -6.47
C VAL A 88 3.69 3.87 -6.34
N TRP A 89 3.42 4.83 -5.45
CA TRP A 89 4.32 5.96 -5.20
C TRP A 89 5.65 5.49 -4.62
N TRP A 90 5.65 4.57 -3.67
CA TRP A 90 6.86 3.95 -3.11
C TRP A 90 7.70 3.25 -4.19
N TYR A 91 7.09 2.47 -5.10
CA TYR A 91 7.81 1.86 -6.21
C TYR A 91 8.46 2.91 -7.12
N HIS A 92 7.79 4.03 -7.39
CA HIS A 92 8.40 5.12 -8.16
C HIS A 92 9.60 5.71 -7.42
N MET A 93 9.54 5.88 -6.10
CA MET A 93 10.67 6.41 -5.32
C MET A 93 11.87 5.47 -5.35
N ARG A 94 11.64 4.16 -5.31
CA ARG A 94 12.70 3.17 -5.46
C ARG A 94 13.43 3.24 -6.80
N LEU A 95 12.77 3.62 -7.88
CA LEU A 95 13.44 3.88 -9.16
C LEU A 95 14.41 5.05 -9.10
N TYR A 96 14.14 6.02 -8.22
CA TYR A 96 14.98 7.21 -8.03
C TYR A 96 16.02 7.05 -6.91
N GLU A 97 16.06 5.92 -6.21
CA GLU A 97 16.92 5.72 -5.04
C GLU A 97 18.39 6.00 -5.31
N ARG A 98 18.88 5.61 -6.50
CA ARG A 98 20.27 5.84 -6.92
C ARG A 98 20.60 7.28 -7.30
N THR A 99 19.59 8.11 -7.56
CA THR A 99 19.81 9.49 -8.03
C THR A 99 20.29 10.43 -6.93
N ALA A 100 19.89 10.19 -5.70
CA ALA A 100 20.27 10.95 -4.50
C ALA A 100 20.18 10.04 -3.26
N PRO A 101 21.08 9.03 -3.09
CA PRO A 101 20.91 7.94 -2.12
C PRO A 101 20.65 8.43 -0.69
N ALA A 102 21.43 9.40 -0.19
CA ALA A 102 21.31 9.93 1.17
C ALA A 102 19.94 10.55 1.50
N ILE A 103 19.19 10.98 0.48
CA ILE A 103 17.86 11.58 0.63
C ILE A 103 16.79 10.54 0.32
N MET A 104 16.97 9.80 -0.77
CA MET A 104 15.97 8.88 -1.29
C MET A 104 15.78 7.64 -0.43
N GLU A 105 16.86 7.14 0.19
CA GLU A 105 16.78 5.99 1.11
C GLU A 105 15.81 6.27 2.27
N ASN A 106 15.98 7.40 2.95
CA ASN A 106 15.06 7.79 4.02
C ASN A 106 13.64 8.00 3.53
N LEU A 107 13.46 8.58 2.34
CA LEU A 107 12.14 8.75 1.72
C LEU A 107 11.47 7.38 1.45
N CYS A 108 12.23 6.42 0.93
CA CYS A 108 11.75 5.06 0.67
C CYS A 108 11.37 4.33 1.95
N ILE A 109 12.20 4.40 3.01
CA ILE A 109 11.93 3.81 4.32
C ILE A 109 10.64 4.37 4.92
N ARG A 110 10.45 5.68 4.90
CA ARG A 110 9.25 6.32 5.47
C ARG A 110 7.98 6.04 4.64
N LEU A 111 8.09 5.90 3.32
CA LEU A 111 6.97 5.49 2.48
C LEU A 111 6.61 4.02 2.68
N ASP A 112 7.60 3.17 2.94
CA ASP A 112 7.37 1.77 3.31
C ASP A 112 6.61 1.69 4.64
N GLU A 113 7.05 2.46 5.65
CA GLU A 113 6.32 2.57 6.93
C GLU A 113 4.85 3.01 6.73
N LEU A 114 4.59 3.95 5.84
CA LEU A 114 3.22 4.32 5.48
C LEU A 114 2.47 3.13 4.86
N GLY A 115 3.11 2.40 3.97
CA GLY A 115 2.57 1.21 3.33
C GLY A 115 2.18 0.11 4.31
N GLU A 116 3.06 -0.17 5.30
CA GLU A 116 2.82 -1.12 6.39
C GLU A 116 1.68 -0.65 7.31
N THR A 117 1.72 0.62 7.75
CA THR A 117 0.66 1.20 8.60
C THR A 117 -0.74 1.08 7.96
N LEU A 118 -0.83 1.36 6.65
CA LEU A 118 -2.07 1.19 5.89
C LEU A 118 -2.42 -0.29 5.65
N GLY A 119 -1.41 -1.17 5.59
CA GLY A 119 -1.57 -2.61 5.51
C GLY A 119 -2.22 -3.17 6.78
N ASP A 120 -1.70 -2.81 7.93
CA ASP A 120 -2.22 -3.22 9.24
C ASP A 120 -3.64 -2.73 9.45
N HIS A 121 -3.91 -1.46 9.09
CA HIS A 121 -5.27 -0.92 9.12
C HIS A 121 -6.24 -1.77 8.28
N HIS A 122 -5.85 -2.13 7.05
CA HIS A 122 -6.66 -2.96 6.18
C HIS A 122 -6.88 -4.38 6.73
N ASN A 123 -5.84 -4.99 7.29
CA ASN A 123 -5.91 -6.32 7.90
C ASN A 123 -6.90 -6.33 9.08
N LEU A 124 -6.89 -5.29 9.91
CA LEU A 124 -7.86 -5.13 11.00
C LEU A 124 -9.29 -4.93 10.48
N MET A 125 -9.47 -4.21 9.37
CA MET A 125 -10.79 -4.08 8.72
C MET A 125 -11.32 -5.44 8.27
N VAL A 126 -10.51 -6.22 7.57
CA VAL A 126 -10.88 -7.58 7.12
C VAL A 126 -11.22 -8.48 8.31
N LEU A 127 -10.46 -8.38 9.42
CA LEU A 127 -10.74 -9.13 10.63
C LEU A 127 -12.06 -8.70 11.28
N SER A 128 -12.32 -7.39 11.35
CA SER A 128 -13.57 -6.84 11.87
C SER A 128 -14.79 -7.36 11.08
N ASP A 129 -14.73 -7.27 9.75
CA ASP A 129 -15.80 -7.74 8.87
C ASP A 129 -16.07 -9.23 9.04
N TRP A 130 -15.01 -10.02 9.18
CA TRP A 130 -15.15 -11.46 9.44
C TRP A 130 -15.80 -11.73 10.81
N ILE A 131 -15.39 -11.03 11.88
CA ILE A 131 -16.00 -11.18 13.20
C ILE A 131 -17.48 -10.81 13.15
N VAL A 132 -17.82 -9.68 12.55
CA VAL A 132 -19.21 -9.22 12.42
C VAL A 132 -20.05 -10.26 11.68
N SER A 133 -19.56 -10.84 10.60
CA SER A 133 -20.28 -11.82 9.79
C SER A 133 -20.46 -13.19 10.45
N THR A 134 -19.61 -13.52 11.43
CA THR A 134 -19.58 -14.88 12.02
C THR A 134 -19.91 -14.93 13.51
N ARG A 135 -20.06 -13.78 14.21
CA ARG A 135 -20.37 -13.74 15.64
C ARG A 135 -21.78 -14.26 15.92
N ALA A 136 -21.96 -14.89 17.07
CA ALA A 136 -23.27 -15.21 17.58
C ALA A 136 -23.97 -13.99 18.20
N PRO A 137 -25.29 -13.92 18.20
CA PRO A 137 -26.02 -12.87 18.95
C PRO A 137 -25.61 -12.88 20.43
N GLY A 138 -25.24 -11.70 20.95
CA GLY A 138 -24.86 -11.55 22.39
C GLY A 138 -23.45 -12.05 22.73
N ASP A 139 -22.57 -12.25 21.75
CA ASP A 139 -21.15 -12.61 21.99
C ASP A 139 -20.36 -11.39 22.49
N SER A 140 -20.31 -11.20 23.80
CA SER A 140 -19.62 -10.09 24.47
C SER A 140 -18.11 -10.09 24.21
N SER A 141 -17.52 -11.27 23.95
CA SER A 141 -16.09 -11.38 23.62
C SER A 141 -15.82 -10.80 22.23
N ALA A 142 -16.72 -11.05 21.27
CA ALA A 142 -16.65 -10.46 19.94
C ALA A 142 -16.83 -8.94 20.01
N ASP A 143 -17.77 -8.43 20.81
CA ASP A 143 -17.99 -6.99 20.97
C ASP A 143 -16.75 -6.29 21.58
N THR A 144 -16.12 -6.90 22.60
CA THR A 144 -14.88 -6.39 23.19
C THR A 144 -13.75 -6.34 22.15
N LEU A 145 -13.59 -7.41 21.36
CA LEU A 145 -12.53 -7.44 20.33
C LEU A 145 -12.78 -6.41 19.24
N LEU A 146 -14.01 -6.23 18.80
CA LEU A 146 -14.37 -5.19 17.81
C LEU A 146 -14.05 -3.78 18.32
N SER A 147 -14.27 -3.51 19.63
CA SER A 147 -13.88 -2.24 20.24
C SER A 147 -12.36 -2.02 20.18
N ILE A 148 -11.57 -3.03 20.54
CA ILE A 148 -10.09 -2.98 20.48
C ILE A 148 -9.63 -2.76 19.04
N ILE A 149 -10.22 -3.46 18.07
CA ILE A 149 -9.90 -3.30 16.66
C ILE A 149 -10.18 -1.86 16.21
N ALA A 150 -11.32 -1.30 16.57
CA ALA A 150 -11.69 0.08 16.20
C ALA A 150 -10.70 1.10 16.77
N GLU A 151 -10.26 0.95 18.02
CA GLU A 151 -9.25 1.81 18.63
C GLU A 151 -7.91 1.73 17.90
N GLN A 152 -7.46 0.51 17.58
CA GLN A 152 -6.22 0.31 16.83
C GLN A 152 -6.30 0.88 15.40
N GLN A 153 -7.43 0.70 14.72
CA GLN A 153 -7.64 1.28 13.40
C GLN A 153 -7.60 2.81 13.44
N ALA A 154 -8.19 3.43 14.45
CA ALA A 154 -8.15 4.88 14.63
C ALA A 154 -6.70 5.38 14.82
N ALA A 155 -5.91 4.72 15.66
CA ALA A 155 -4.50 5.06 15.89
C ALA A 155 -3.65 4.89 14.61
N LEU A 156 -3.84 3.80 13.86
CA LEU A 156 -3.16 3.57 12.59
C LEU A 156 -3.55 4.62 11.53
N SER A 157 -4.83 4.99 11.47
CA SER A 157 -5.31 6.04 10.57
C SER A 157 -4.67 7.39 10.88
N GLU A 158 -4.61 7.78 12.15
CA GLU A 158 -3.97 9.03 12.57
C GLU A 158 -2.50 9.07 12.16
N LYS A 159 -1.75 8.01 12.49
CA LYS A 159 -0.34 7.86 12.09
C LYS A 159 -0.17 7.96 10.58
N ALA A 160 -0.97 7.21 9.82
CA ALA A 160 -0.91 7.22 8.37
C ALA A 160 -1.23 8.61 7.78
N PHE A 161 -2.24 9.31 8.29
CA PHE A 161 -2.60 10.65 7.81
C PHE A 161 -1.53 11.70 8.12
N ILE A 162 -0.82 11.59 9.24
CA ILE A 162 0.34 12.46 9.53
C ILE A 162 1.43 12.25 8.47
N LEU A 163 1.86 11.01 8.24
CA LEU A 163 2.86 10.69 7.23
C LEU A 163 2.40 11.08 5.82
N GLY A 164 1.17 10.73 5.48
CA GLY A 164 0.60 11.02 4.16
C GLY A 164 0.57 12.51 3.83
N ARG A 165 0.24 13.37 4.81
CA ARG A 165 0.27 14.84 4.64
C ARG A 165 1.69 15.36 4.42
N GLN A 166 2.68 14.82 5.13
CA GLN A 166 4.08 15.18 4.93
C GLN A 166 4.54 14.88 3.51
N PHE A 167 4.23 13.67 2.99
CA PHE A 167 4.55 13.29 1.62
C PHE A 167 3.77 14.09 0.58
N ALA A 168 2.55 14.52 0.88
CA ALA A 168 1.69 15.27 -0.02
C ALA A 168 1.89 16.80 0.06
N ALA A 169 2.80 17.30 0.89
CA ALA A 169 2.99 18.74 1.13
C ALA A 169 3.43 19.50 -0.14
N GLU A 170 4.28 18.87 -0.95
CA GLU A 170 4.79 19.48 -2.16
C GLU A 170 3.74 19.41 -3.30
N PRO A 171 3.59 20.46 -4.12
CA PRO A 171 2.74 20.40 -5.29
C PRO A 171 3.34 19.45 -6.36
N PRO A 172 2.51 18.79 -7.22
CA PRO A 172 3.00 17.83 -8.21
C PRO A 172 4.05 18.37 -9.18
N SER A 173 4.00 19.67 -9.50
CA SER A 173 5.02 20.32 -10.33
C SER A 173 6.35 20.50 -9.59
N GLY A 174 6.30 20.74 -8.28
CA GLY A 174 7.49 20.83 -7.44
C GLY A 174 8.19 19.49 -7.33
N ALA A 175 7.43 18.44 -6.97
CA ALA A 175 7.95 17.08 -6.90
C ALA A 175 8.60 16.66 -8.22
N ALA A 176 7.93 16.91 -9.35
CA ALA A 176 8.49 16.57 -10.65
C ALA A 176 9.81 17.27 -10.95
N ARG A 177 9.93 18.59 -10.65
CA ARG A 177 11.18 19.34 -10.85
C ARG A 177 12.31 18.82 -9.93
N ARG A 178 11.99 18.50 -8.68
CA ARG A 178 12.97 17.97 -7.72
C ARG A 178 13.53 16.63 -8.18
N PHE A 179 12.70 15.69 -8.59
CA PHE A 179 13.14 14.39 -9.06
C PHE A 179 13.85 14.45 -10.41
N ASP A 180 13.47 15.39 -11.27
CA ASP A 180 14.21 15.66 -12.50
C ASP A 180 15.62 16.16 -12.18
N ALA A 181 15.76 17.13 -11.26
CA ALA A 181 17.05 17.59 -10.80
C ALA A 181 17.92 16.46 -10.20
N TYR A 182 17.34 15.58 -9.39
CA TYR A 182 18.07 14.41 -8.87
C TYR A 182 18.56 13.47 -9.97
N TRP A 183 17.73 13.26 -11.00
CA TRP A 183 18.13 12.43 -12.13
C TRP A 183 19.34 12.99 -12.88
N GLN A 184 19.43 14.31 -13.02
CA GLN A 184 20.57 14.96 -13.67
C GLN A 184 21.90 14.76 -12.90
N LEU A 185 21.85 14.35 -11.63
CA LEU A 185 23.06 14.04 -10.84
C LEU A 185 23.68 12.68 -11.22
N LEU A 186 23.02 11.85 -12.02
CA LEU A 186 23.57 10.57 -12.46
C LEU A 186 24.63 10.70 -13.59
N GLY A 187 24.81 11.89 -14.15
CA GLY A 187 25.82 12.19 -15.19
C GLY A 187 25.29 11.87 -16.58
#